data_a89f5ebae83e791e0211980c661bff65
#
_entry.id   a89f5ebae83e791e0211980c661bff65
#
_cell.length_a   1.000
_cell.length_b   1.000
_cell.length_c   1.000
_cell.angle_alpha   90.00
_cell.angle_beta   90.00
_cell.angle_gamma   90.00
#
_symmetry.space_group_name_H-M   'P 1'
#
loop_
_entity.id
_entity.type
_entity.pdbx_description
1 polymer ?
#
loop_
_entity_poly.entity_id
_entity_poly.type
_entity_poly.pdbx_seq_one_letter_code
_entity_poly.pdbx_strand_id
1 'polypeptide(L)'
;MKKKIDHFPNKIPVFPLSNFIIFPRTTVPLNIFEPRYIDMVDDAMKSNRMIGMIQPKKYNQNNKILYNIGCAGKISSFNETDDGRYLIVLVGISRFRIVSEIDNEKLYRECSVDFNEFKNDLEEEKEELKFTDLRLIFKDIKSLLNKRGYVINWKDIEKQNLNQTINTLSMASPFTLEEKQVLLETLNLSERKKKLEEILSTYVVDNFSNNTIQ
;
A
#
# COMPACT_ATOMS: atom_id res chain seq x y z
N MET A 1 1.96 19.88 13.49
CA MET A 1 0.82 20.54 12.78
C MET A 1 -0.13 19.45 12.31
N LYS A 2 -1.35 19.39 12.82
CA LYS A 2 -2.37 18.41 12.35
C LYS A 2 -2.72 18.74 10.91
N LYS A 3 -2.48 17.81 9.98
CA LYS A 3 -2.97 17.93 8.61
C LYS A 3 -4.47 17.77 8.64
N LYS A 4 -5.21 18.81 8.28
CA LYS A 4 -6.67 18.76 8.18
C LYS A 4 -7.06 18.16 6.84
N ILE A 5 -8.10 17.33 6.80
CA ILE A 5 -8.66 16.72 5.58
C ILE A 5 -9.04 17.79 4.55
N ASP A 6 -9.49 18.95 4.99
CA ASP A 6 -9.89 20.09 4.15
C ASP A 6 -8.80 20.59 3.17
N HIS A 7 -7.55 20.14 3.34
CA HIS A 7 -6.44 20.47 2.46
C HIS A 7 -6.10 19.36 1.43
N PHE A 8 -6.83 18.26 1.45
CA PHE A 8 -6.63 17.19 0.47
C PHE A 8 -7.43 17.44 -0.79
N PRO A 9 -6.87 17.12 -1.97
CA PRO A 9 -7.61 17.24 -3.21
C PRO A 9 -8.74 16.21 -3.25
N ASN A 10 -9.89 16.61 -3.73
CA ASN A 10 -11.03 15.72 -3.99
C ASN A 10 -10.90 14.96 -5.32
N LYS A 11 -9.84 15.25 -6.08
CA LYS A 11 -9.49 14.63 -7.35
C LYS A 11 -7.99 14.31 -7.35
N ILE A 12 -7.64 13.06 -7.66
CA ILE A 12 -6.25 12.63 -7.76
C ILE A 12 -6.03 11.72 -8.98
N PRO A 13 -4.83 11.77 -9.61
CA PRO A 13 -4.41 10.74 -10.54
C PRO A 13 -4.23 9.43 -9.80
N VAL A 14 -4.61 8.31 -10.40
CA VAL A 14 -4.45 6.99 -9.80
C VAL A 14 -3.52 6.11 -10.60
N PHE A 15 -2.67 5.40 -9.87
CA PHE A 15 -1.72 4.44 -10.41
C PHE A 15 -2.16 3.01 -10.08
N PRO A 16 -2.80 2.30 -11.03
CA PRO A 16 -3.21 0.92 -10.84
C PRO A 16 -1.99 -0.02 -10.86
N LEU A 17 -1.67 -0.62 -9.72
CA LEU A 17 -0.57 -1.57 -9.62
C LEU A 17 -1.05 -2.85 -8.94
N SER A 18 -0.96 -3.98 -9.67
CA SER A 18 -1.42 -5.28 -9.19
C SER A 18 -0.54 -5.82 -8.07
N ASN A 19 -1.17 -6.35 -7.04
CA ASN A 19 -0.50 -6.99 -5.89
C ASN A 19 0.48 -6.06 -5.15
N PHE A 20 0.18 -4.76 -5.18
CA PHE A 20 0.98 -3.75 -4.54
C PHE A 20 0.08 -2.77 -3.80
N ILE A 21 0.36 -2.55 -2.53
CA ILE A 21 -0.32 -1.58 -1.68
C ILE A 21 0.69 -0.72 -0.95
N ILE A 22 0.29 0.49 -0.58
CA ILE A 22 1.02 1.31 0.38
C ILE A 22 0.09 1.69 1.53
N PHE A 23 0.69 1.99 2.67
CA PHE A 23 -0.03 2.49 3.84
C PHE A 23 0.43 3.91 4.19
N PRO A 24 -0.35 4.66 4.96
CA PRO A 24 0.10 5.92 5.53
C PRO A 24 1.42 5.76 6.28
N ARG A 25 2.31 6.74 6.12
CA ARG A 25 3.66 6.79 6.73
C ARG A 25 4.63 5.69 6.27
N THR A 26 4.28 4.95 5.24
CA THR A 26 5.24 4.05 4.58
C THR A 26 5.86 4.72 3.37
N THR A 27 7.03 4.27 2.99
CA THR A 27 7.81 4.84 1.89
C THR A 27 8.12 3.75 0.88
N VAL A 28 7.97 4.07 -0.40
CA VAL A 28 8.20 3.14 -1.50
C VAL A 28 8.92 3.81 -2.65
N PRO A 29 10.04 3.25 -3.14
CA PRO A 29 10.66 3.65 -4.39
C PRO A 29 9.88 3.05 -5.57
N LEU A 30 9.66 3.84 -6.61
CA LEU A 30 9.01 3.42 -7.85
C LEU A 30 9.88 3.83 -9.04
N ASN A 31 9.98 2.93 -10.01
CA ASN A 31 10.62 3.18 -11.31
C ASN A 31 9.50 3.29 -12.36
N ILE A 32 9.30 4.49 -12.88
CA ILE A 32 8.24 4.84 -13.82
C ILE A 32 8.84 4.92 -15.21
N PHE A 33 8.31 4.13 -16.14
CA PHE A 33 8.82 4.04 -17.52
C PHE A 33 7.71 3.99 -18.59
N GLU A 34 6.46 3.72 -18.21
CA GLU A 34 5.35 3.76 -19.14
C GLU A 34 4.98 5.22 -19.42
N PRO A 35 4.85 5.64 -20.72
CA PRO A 35 4.58 7.05 -21.09
C PRO A 35 3.40 7.66 -20.35
N ARG A 36 2.28 6.93 -20.23
CA ARG A 36 1.09 7.41 -19.49
C ARG A 36 1.37 7.73 -18.03
N TYR A 37 2.32 7.04 -17.39
CA TYR A 37 2.68 7.29 -15.98
C TYR A 37 3.79 8.33 -15.85
N ILE A 38 4.62 8.52 -16.86
CA ILE A 38 5.49 9.69 -16.99
C ILE A 38 4.63 10.96 -16.99
N ASP A 39 3.62 11.05 -17.89
CA ASP A 39 2.68 12.18 -17.93
C ASP A 39 1.95 12.40 -16.60
N MET A 40 1.55 11.30 -15.94
CA MET A 40 0.92 11.37 -14.63
C MET A 40 1.83 12.00 -13.56
N VAL A 41 3.11 11.61 -13.54
CA VAL A 41 4.10 12.15 -12.60
C VAL A 41 4.37 13.61 -12.91
N ASP A 42 4.52 13.98 -14.18
CA ASP A 42 4.72 15.36 -14.59
C ASP A 42 3.58 16.29 -14.14
N ASP A 43 2.33 15.85 -14.34
CA ASP A 43 1.15 16.60 -13.88
C ASP A 43 1.07 16.67 -12.36
N ALA A 44 1.40 15.57 -11.66
CA ALA A 44 1.45 15.56 -10.22
C ALA A 44 2.52 16.53 -9.68
N MET A 45 3.71 16.56 -10.31
CA MET A 45 4.81 17.47 -9.91
C MET A 45 4.47 18.94 -10.10
N LYS A 46 3.67 19.28 -11.12
CA LYS A 46 3.17 20.65 -11.35
C LYS A 46 2.07 21.09 -10.37
N SER A 47 1.53 20.16 -9.57
CA SER A 47 0.41 20.42 -8.65
C SER A 47 0.79 20.12 -7.19
N ASN A 48 0.07 19.24 -6.55
CA ASN A 48 0.23 18.89 -5.12
C ASN A 48 1.18 17.71 -4.86
N ARG A 49 1.74 17.10 -5.91
CA ARG A 49 2.62 15.93 -5.90
C ARG A 49 1.96 14.67 -5.35
N MET A 50 0.64 14.56 -5.43
CA MET A 50 -0.10 13.40 -4.92
C MET A 50 -0.48 12.44 -6.04
N ILE A 51 -0.32 11.14 -5.77
CA ILE A 51 -0.72 10.03 -6.63
C ILE A 51 -1.43 9.01 -5.75
N GLY A 52 -2.57 8.49 -6.20
CA GLY A 52 -3.32 7.42 -5.55
C GLY A 52 -2.83 6.05 -6.00
N MET A 53 -2.21 5.28 -5.12
CA MET A 53 -1.92 3.86 -5.37
C MET A 53 -3.19 3.05 -5.16
N ILE A 54 -3.54 2.21 -6.15
CA ILE A 54 -4.78 1.42 -6.13
C ILE A 54 -4.55 0.06 -6.79
N GLN A 55 -5.22 -0.99 -6.30
CA GLN A 55 -5.18 -2.29 -6.95
C GLN A 55 -6.28 -2.42 -8.00
N PRO A 56 -5.99 -2.99 -9.18
CA PRO A 56 -7.02 -3.42 -10.11
C PRO A 56 -7.63 -4.73 -9.63
N LYS A 57 -8.94 -4.90 -9.78
CA LYS A 57 -9.60 -6.20 -9.64
C LYS A 57 -9.20 -7.10 -10.81
N LYS A 58 -9.02 -8.39 -10.55
CA LYS A 58 -8.78 -9.38 -11.63
C LYS A 58 -10.07 -9.56 -12.43
N TYR A 59 -10.34 -8.71 -13.40
CA TYR A 59 -11.42 -8.96 -14.36
C TYR A 59 -11.10 -8.40 -15.73
N ASN A 60 -11.21 -9.28 -16.76
CA ASN A 60 -11.16 -9.07 -18.20
C ASN A 60 -10.08 -8.12 -18.78
N GLN A 61 -9.42 -8.60 -19.82
CA GLN A 61 -8.25 -7.99 -20.48
C GLN A 61 -8.45 -6.54 -20.97
N ASN A 62 -9.69 -6.04 -21.08
CA ASN A 62 -9.99 -4.75 -21.70
C ASN A 62 -10.52 -3.66 -20.75
N ASN A 63 -10.91 -3.96 -19.51
CA ASN A 63 -11.38 -2.94 -18.57
C ASN A 63 -11.01 -3.34 -17.14
N LYS A 64 -9.86 -2.86 -16.66
CA LYS A 64 -9.41 -3.10 -15.28
C LYS A 64 -10.30 -2.32 -14.32
N ILE A 65 -11.31 -2.97 -13.76
CA ILE A 65 -12.10 -2.42 -12.65
C ILE A 65 -11.14 -2.23 -11.47
N LEU A 66 -11.17 -1.08 -10.83
CA LEU A 66 -10.37 -0.80 -9.65
C LEU A 66 -11.07 -1.29 -8.38
N TYR A 67 -10.31 -1.58 -7.35
CA TYR A 67 -10.86 -1.62 -5.99
C TYR A 67 -11.29 -0.21 -5.58
N ASN A 68 -12.17 -0.13 -4.60
CA ASN A 68 -12.69 1.16 -4.17
C ASN A 68 -11.78 1.88 -3.17
N ILE A 69 -10.93 1.14 -2.47
CA ILE A 69 -10.01 1.67 -1.47
C ILE A 69 -8.58 1.62 -2.00
N GLY A 70 -7.91 2.76 -1.95
CA GLY A 70 -6.50 2.92 -2.23
C GLY A 70 -5.82 3.76 -1.17
N CYS A 71 -4.55 4.10 -1.39
CA CYS A 71 -3.80 5.01 -0.52
C CYS A 71 -3.13 6.10 -1.36
N ALA A 72 -3.38 7.35 -1.00
CA ALA A 72 -2.73 8.51 -1.58
C ALA A 72 -1.31 8.64 -1.02
N GLY A 73 -0.36 8.76 -1.91
CA GLY A 73 1.03 9.02 -1.60
C GLY A 73 1.48 10.37 -2.15
N LYS A 74 2.46 10.98 -1.49
CA LYS A 74 3.11 12.20 -1.95
C LYS A 74 4.50 11.90 -2.47
N ILE A 75 4.84 12.39 -3.64
CA ILE A 75 6.19 12.30 -4.19
C ILE A 75 7.12 13.15 -3.33
N SER A 76 8.06 12.49 -2.64
CA SER A 76 9.04 13.12 -1.75
C SER A 76 10.40 13.27 -2.41
N SER A 77 10.73 12.43 -3.39
CA SER A 77 11.95 12.49 -4.18
C SER A 77 11.62 12.18 -5.64
N PHE A 78 12.30 12.85 -6.54
CA PHE A 78 12.18 12.69 -7.99
C PHE A 78 13.56 12.78 -8.63
N ASN A 79 13.87 11.84 -9.49
CA ASN A 79 15.06 11.86 -10.32
C ASN A 79 14.72 11.29 -11.71
N GLU A 80 15.10 11.99 -12.76
CA GLU A 80 15.05 11.51 -14.12
C GLU A 80 16.36 10.83 -14.49
N THR A 81 16.29 9.67 -15.11
CA THR A 81 17.45 8.92 -15.58
C THR A 81 17.75 9.25 -17.05
N ASP A 82 18.98 8.99 -17.49
CA ASP A 82 19.43 9.29 -18.87
C ASP A 82 18.62 8.57 -19.94
N ASP A 83 17.94 7.47 -19.61
CA ASP A 83 17.07 6.71 -20.50
C ASP A 83 15.59 7.14 -20.43
N GLY A 84 15.30 8.28 -19.78
CA GLY A 84 13.97 8.89 -19.72
C GLY A 84 13.00 8.22 -18.76
N ARG A 85 13.47 7.38 -17.84
CA ARG A 85 12.64 6.84 -16.73
C ARG A 85 12.65 7.81 -15.54
N TYR A 86 11.60 7.73 -14.73
CA TYR A 86 11.52 8.49 -13.50
C TYR A 86 11.70 7.57 -12.29
N LEU A 87 12.68 7.86 -11.46
CA LEU A 87 12.84 7.24 -10.14
C LEU A 87 12.21 8.18 -9.12
N ILE A 88 11.10 7.76 -8.54
CA ILE A 88 10.40 8.54 -7.53
C ILE A 88 10.36 7.80 -6.20
N VAL A 89 10.27 8.55 -5.11
CA VAL A 89 9.97 8.02 -3.78
C VAL A 89 8.59 8.53 -3.38
N LEU A 90 7.67 7.60 -3.16
CA LEU A 90 6.31 7.90 -2.74
C LEU A 90 6.15 7.63 -1.24
N VAL A 91 5.67 8.63 -0.50
CA VAL A 91 5.34 8.51 0.94
C VAL A 91 3.84 8.47 1.10
N GLY A 92 3.32 7.38 1.65
CA GLY A 92 1.90 7.21 1.94
C GLY A 92 1.40 8.26 2.93
N ILE A 93 0.26 8.87 2.63
CA ILE A 93 -0.31 9.96 3.43
C ILE A 93 -1.62 9.54 4.09
N SER A 94 -2.59 9.06 3.31
CA SER A 94 -3.90 8.67 3.80
C SER A 94 -4.57 7.73 2.80
N ARG A 95 -5.33 6.79 3.29
CA ARG A 95 -6.22 5.97 2.47
C ARG A 95 -7.37 6.82 1.97
N PHE A 96 -7.94 6.42 0.87
CA PHE A 96 -9.09 7.06 0.24
C PHE A 96 -10.07 6.04 -0.30
N ARG A 97 -11.32 6.47 -0.45
CA ARG A 97 -12.34 5.75 -1.21
C ARG A 97 -12.57 6.45 -2.56
N ILE A 98 -12.59 5.68 -3.65
CA ILE A 98 -13.04 6.18 -4.95
C ILE A 98 -14.55 6.46 -4.87
N VAL A 99 -14.93 7.66 -5.24
CA VAL A 99 -16.34 8.08 -5.42
C VAL A 99 -16.77 7.80 -6.86
N SER A 100 -15.96 8.25 -7.83
CA SER A 100 -16.18 8.02 -9.26
C SER A 100 -14.88 8.15 -10.04
N GLU A 101 -14.80 7.49 -11.16
CA GLU A 101 -13.75 7.75 -12.16
C GLU A 101 -14.13 8.97 -12.98
N ILE A 102 -13.15 9.78 -13.34
CA ILE A 102 -13.32 11.01 -14.11
C ILE A 102 -13.00 10.70 -15.57
N ASP A 103 -13.98 10.90 -16.44
CA ASP A 103 -13.75 10.82 -17.89
C ASP A 103 -12.98 12.06 -18.36
N ASN A 104 -11.82 11.84 -18.96
CA ASN A 104 -10.95 12.89 -19.49
C ASN A 104 -10.07 12.34 -20.62
N GLU A 105 -9.36 13.23 -21.32
CA GLU A 105 -8.50 12.90 -22.47
C GLU A 105 -7.08 12.44 -22.08
N LYS A 106 -6.79 12.29 -20.75
CA LYS A 106 -5.47 11.91 -20.28
C LYS A 106 -5.19 10.41 -20.52
N LEU A 107 -3.94 10.07 -20.73
CA LEU A 107 -3.51 8.69 -20.92
C LEU A 107 -3.54 7.86 -19.62
N TYR A 108 -3.67 8.51 -18.47
CA TYR A 108 -3.79 7.91 -17.14
C TYR A 108 -5.15 8.21 -16.52
N ARG A 109 -5.53 7.42 -15.54
CA ARG A 109 -6.83 7.53 -14.88
C ARG A 109 -6.81 8.57 -13.76
N GLU A 110 -7.90 9.32 -13.63
CA GLU A 110 -8.15 10.23 -12.50
C GLU A 110 -9.47 9.84 -11.81
N CYS A 111 -9.50 9.97 -10.49
CA CYS A 111 -10.68 9.65 -9.70
C CYS A 111 -11.06 10.81 -8.79
N SER A 112 -12.36 11.02 -8.63
CA SER A 112 -12.91 11.73 -7.49
C SER A 112 -12.82 10.81 -6.28
N VAL A 113 -12.31 11.35 -5.15
CA VAL A 113 -11.98 10.56 -3.97
C VAL A 113 -12.47 11.21 -2.69
N ASP A 114 -12.75 10.38 -1.68
CA ASP A 114 -13.10 10.78 -0.33
C ASP A 114 -12.12 10.19 0.69
N PHE A 115 -11.67 11.04 1.65
CA PHE A 115 -10.72 10.66 2.71
C PHE A 115 -11.40 10.51 4.08
N ASN A 116 -12.69 10.83 4.20
CA ASN A 116 -13.38 10.92 5.49
C ASN A 116 -13.42 9.59 6.26
N GLU A 117 -13.53 8.47 5.56
CA GLU A 117 -13.52 7.13 6.17
C GLU A 117 -12.21 6.85 6.90
N PHE A 118 -11.09 7.40 6.41
CA PHE A 118 -9.75 7.15 6.92
C PHE A 118 -9.11 8.38 7.56
N LYS A 119 -9.89 9.29 8.12
CA LYS A 119 -9.38 10.51 8.78
C LYS A 119 -8.36 10.23 9.89
N ASN A 120 -8.46 9.06 10.53
CA ASN A 120 -7.53 8.62 11.57
C ASN A 120 -6.11 8.38 11.02
N ASP A 121 -5.94 8.14 9.71
CA ASP A 121 -4.61 8.00 9.07
C ASP A 121 -3.75 9.27 9.23
N LEU A 122 -4.40 10.44 9.44
CA LEU A 122 -3.74 11.74 9.60
C LEU A 122 -3.44 12.10 11.06
N GLU A 123 -4.02 11.36 12.00
CA GLU A 123 -3.80 11.58 13.43
C GLU A 123 -2.54 10.87 13.90
N GLU A 124 -1.90 11.39 14.93
CA GLU A 124 -0.86 10.65 15.64
C GLU A 124 -1.53 9.50 16.39
N GLU A 125 -1.21 8.27 15.99
CA GLU A 125 -1.75 7.09 16.65
C GLU A 125 -1.24 7.01 18.08
N LYS A 126 -2.16 6.90 19.01
CA LYS A 126 -1.84 6.48 20.37
C LYS A 126 -1.52 4.98 20.31
N GLU A 127 -0.31 4.61 20.68
CA GLU A 127 0.10 3.19 20.71
C GLU A 127 -0.76 2.43 21.72
N GLU A 128 -1.76 1.71 21.23
CA GLU A 128 -2.58 0.80 22.04
C GLU A 128 -2.01 -0.63 22.06
N LEU A 129 -1.14 -0.99 21.08
CA LEU A 129 -0.57 -2.32 20.96
C LEU A 129 0.84 -2.37 21.55
N LYS A 130 1.17 -3.48 22.23
CA LYS A 130 2.50 -3.72 22.79
C LYS A 130 3.35 -4.55 21.82
N PHE A 131 4.65 -4.35 21.83
CA PHE A 131 5.60 -5.09 20.98
C PHE A 131 5.54 -6.62 21.22
N THR A 132 5.18 -7.04 22.44
CA THR A 132 4.96 -8.44 22.80
C THR A 132 3.88 -9.11 21.96
N ASP A 133 2.93 -8.33 21.44
CA ASP A 133 1.81 -8.82 20.65
C ASP A 133 2.21 -9.18 19.22
N LEU A 134 3.41 -8.80 18.79
CA LEU A 134 3.91 -9.06 17.43
C LEU A 134 4.84 -10.28 17.34
N ARG A 135 5.23 -10.90 18.45
CA ARG A 135 6.21 -12.02 18.42
C ARG A 135 5.80 -13.17 17.51
N LEU A 136 4.52 -13.55 17.54
CA LEU A 136 3.99 -14.62 16.67
C LEU A 136 3.99 -14.19 15.22
N ILE A 137 3.52 -12.98 14.93
CA ILE A 137 3.52 -12.41 13.57
C ILE A 137 4.95 -12.41 13.00
N PHE A 138 5.92 -11.93 13.75
CA PHE A 138 7.33 -11.94 13.31
C PHE A 138 7.84 -13.33 13.00
N LYS A 139 7.56 -14.31 13.87
CA LYS A 139 7.97 -15.70 13.69
C LYS A 139 7.37 -16.27 12.41
N ASP A 140 6.08 -16.09 12.19
CA ASP A 140 5.35 -16.69 11.09
C ASP A 140 5.72 -16.03 9.75
N ILE A 141 5.81 -14.70 9.71
CA ILE A 141 6.27 -13.97 8.52
C ILE A 141 7.72 -14.33 8.18
N LYS A 142 8.61 -14.41 9.18
CA LYS A 142 10.00 -14.80 8.96
C LYS A 142 10.10 -16.20 8.35
N SER A 143 9.31 -17.13 8.85
CA SER A 143 9.22 -18.48 8.29
C SER A 143 8.71 -18.47 6.85
N LEU A 144 7.64 -17.73 6.57
CA LEU A 144 7.03 -17.61 5.25
C LEU A 144 8.01 -17.01 4.22
N LEU A 145 8.65 -15.91 4.57
CA LEU A 145 9.57 -15.20 3.69
C LEU A 145 10.82 -16.01 3.39
N ASN A 146 11.41 -16.64 4.41
CA ASN A 146 12.58 -17.50 4.22
C ASN A 146 12.27 -18.69 3.28
N LYS A 147 11.12 -19.32 3.42
CA LYS A 147 10.68 -20.42 2.54
C LYS A 147 10.50 -19.99 1.09
N ARG A 148 10.13 -18.73 0.85
CA ARG A 148 9.95 -18.15 -0.48
C ARG A 148 11.22 -17.47 -1.03
N GLY A 149 12.35 -17.57 -0.31
CA GLY A 149 13.63 -17.01 -0.74
C GLY A 149 13.74 -15.49 -0.61
N TYR A 150 12.83 -14.83 0.13
CA TYR A 150 12.92 -13.40 0.38
C TYR A 150 13.91 -13.10 1.50
N VAL A 151 14.78 -12.14 1.27
CA VAL A 151 15.73 -11.63 2.27
C VAL A 151 15.24 -10.27 2.76
N ILE A 152 14.96 -10.16 4.05
CA ILE A 152 14.53 -8.90 4.69
C ILE A 152 15.53 -8.51 5.77
N ASN A 153 15.83 -7.23 5.86
CA ASN A 153 16.62 -6.67 6.96
C ASN A 153 15.73 -6.46 8.20
N TRP A 154 15.66 -7.50 9.02
CA TRP A 154 14.84 -7.50 10.24
C TRP A 154 15.26 -6.43 11.24
N LYS A 155 16.55 -6.08 11.30
CA LYS A 155 17.05 -5.02 12.19
C LYS A 155 16.44 -3.66 11.89
N ASP A 156 16.12 -3.37 10.62
CA ASP A 156 15.51 -2.12 10.25
C ASP A 156 14.00 -2.12 10.54
N ILE A 157 13.35 -3.28 10.43
CA ILE A 157 11.95 -3.43 10.81
C ILE A 157 11.76 -3.28 12.32
N GLU A 158 12.65 -3.87 13.12
CA GLU A 158 12.60 -3.82 14.60
C GLU A 158 12.83 -2.41 15.17
N LYS A 159 13.41 -1.49 14.38
CA LYS A 159 13.58 -0.08 14.76
C LYS A 159 12.32 0.77 14.49
N GLN A 160 11.38 0.26 13.72
CA GLN A 160 10.14 0.95 13.39
C GLN A 160 9.19 0.93 14.59
N ASN A 161 8.31 1.93 14.67
CA ASN A 161 7.20 1.84 15.61
C ASN A 161 6.22 0.73 15.17
N LEU A 162 5.34 0.33 16.09
CA LEU A 162 4.44 -0.80 15.90
C LEU A 162 3.57 -0.69 14.65
N ASN A 163 3.06 0.50 14.38
CA ASN A 163 2.21 0.79 13.23
C ASN A 163 2.96 0.65 11.91
N GLN A 164 4.14 1.24 11.83
CA GLN A 164 5.01 1.11 10.67
C GLN A 164 5.40 -0.35 10.45
N THR A 165 5.68 -1.08 11.53
CA THR A 165 6.02 -2.51 11.45
C THR A 165 4.88 -3.32 10.84
N ILE A 166 3.65 -3.20 11.35
CA ILE A 166 2.49 -3.93 10.80
C ILE A 166 2.25 -3.55 9.34
N ASN A 167 2.31 -2.26 9.02
CA ASN A 167 2.13 -1.78 7.66
C ASN A 167 3.22 -2.32 6.71
N THR A 168 4.49 -2.25 7.12
CA THR A 168 5.62 -2.76 6.33
C THR A 168 5.48 -4.27 6.10
N LEU A 169 5.14 -5.04 7.13
CA LEU A 169 4.93 -6.48 7.01
C LEU A 169 3.74 -6.81 6.09
N SER A 170 2.64 -6.06 6.18
CA SER A 170 1.49 -6.21 5.29
C SER A 170 1.82 -5.94 3.82
N MET A 171 2.71 -4.98 3.56
CA MET A 171 3.16 -4.64 2.20
C MET A 171 4.15 -5.65 1.65
N ALA A 172 5.17 -6.01 2.44
CA ALA A 172 6.30 -6.82 2.01
C ALA A 172 5.96 -8.32 1.89
N SER A 173 4.94 -8.78 2.61
CA SER A 173 4.58 -10.19 2.61
C SER A 173 4.07 -10.65 1.25
N PRO A 174 4.39 -11.89 0.83
CA PRO A 174 4.00 -12.44 -0.46
C PRO A 174 2.55 -12.94 -0.46
N PHE A 175 1.66 -12.10 0.02
CA PHE A 175 0.22 -12.34 0.04
C PHE A 175 -0.41 -12.15 -1.34
N THR A 176 -1.59 -12.72 -1.53
CA THR A 176 -2.37 -12.50 -2.74
C THR A 176 -2.86 -11.05 -2.84
N LEU A 177 -3.32 -10.67 -4.03
CA LEU A 177 -3.88 -9.34 -4.26
C LEU A 177 -5.09 -9.09 -3.34
N GLU A 178 -5.93 -10.07 -3.18
CA GLU A 178 -7.15 -10.02 -2.36
C GLU A 178 -6.80 -9.90 -0.86
N GLU A 179 -5.82 -10.66 -0.38
CA GLU A 179 -5.33 -10.57 1.01
C GLU A 179 -4.72 -9.21 1.31
N LYS A 180 -3.91 -8.67 0.40
CA LYS A 180 -3.38 -7.31 0.54
C LYS A 180 -4.49 -6.26 0.54
N GLN A 181 -5.50 -6.43 -0.29
CA GLN A 181 -6.64 -5.51 -0.30
C GLN A 181 -7.42 -5.54 1.02
N VAL A 182 -7.69 -6.73 1.56
CA VAL A 182 -8.34 -6.86 2.88
C VAL A 182 -7.55 -6.15 3.96
N LEU A 183 -6.21 -6.27 3.98
CA LEU A 183 -5.36 -5.55 4.94
C LEU A 183 -5.44 -4.02 4.76
N LEU A 184 -5.50 -3.55 3.52
CA LEU A 184 -5.63 -2.12 3.22
C LEU A 184 -6.97 -1.54 3.66
N GLU A 185 -8.05 -2.32 3.58
CA GLU A 185 -9.41 -1.90 3.89
C GLU A 185 -9.75 -1.89 5.38
N THR A 186 -8.93 -2.48 6.25
CA THR A 186 -9.15 -2.46 7.70
C THR A 186 -9.17 -1.03 8.25
N LEU A 187 -10.14 -0.70 9.10
CA LEU A 187 -10.34 0.67 9.56
C LEU A 187 -9.24 1.15 10.52
N ASN A 188 -8.72 0.25 11.34
CA ASN A 188 -7.73 0.57 12.36
C ASN A 188 -6.60 -0.47 12.42
N LEU A 189 -5.55 -0.16 13.18
CA LEU A 189 -4.38 -1.00 13.31
C LEU A 189 -4.66 -2.34 13.99
N SER A 190 -5.52 -2.36 15.01
CA SER A 190 -5.90 -3.56 15.73
C SER A 190 -6.57 -4.58 14.81
N GLU A 191 -7.50 -4.13 13.99
CA GLU A 191 -8.14 -4.96 12.97
C GLU A 191 -7.14 -5.45 11.93
N ARG A 192 -6.22 -4.58 11.48
CA ARG A 192 -5.17 -4.97 10.53
C ARG A 192 -4.26 -6.03 11.10
N LYS A 193 -3.84 -5.88 12.37
CA LYS A 193 -3.06 -6.89 13.07
C LYS A 193 -3.79 -8.24 13.09
N LYS A 194 -5.07 -8.23 13.50
CA LYS A 194 -5.89 -9.44 13.55
C LYS A 194 -6.03 -10.11 12.18
N LYS A 195 -6.30 -9.32 11.14
CA LYS A 195 -6.38 -9.84 9.76
C LYS A 195 -5.05 -10.39 9.27
N LEU A 196 -3.94 -9.75 9.63
CA LEU A 196 -2.61 -10.25 9.31
C LEU A 196 -2.34 -11.61 9.97
N GLU A 197 -2.73 -11.79 11.24
CA GLU A 197 -2.63 -13.06 11.96
C GLU A 197 -3.51 -14.14 11.30
N GLU A 198 -4.75 -13.82 10.96
CA GLU A 198 -5.66 -14.73 10.26
C GLU A 198 -5.07 -15.22 8.93
N ILE A 199 -4.55 -14.30 8.10
CA ILE A 199 -3.91 -14.64 6.82
C ILE A 199 -2.68 -15.52 7.05
N LEU A 200 -1.80 -15.15 7.98
CA LEU A 200 -0.60 -15.92 8.27
C LEU A 200 -0.91 -17.35 8.75
N SER A 201 -1.97 -17.51 9.53
CA SER A 201 -2.38 -18.83 10.01
C SER A 201 -2.71 -19.80 8.88
N THR A 202 -3.32 -19.31 7.77
CA THR A 202 -3.61 -20.16 6.60
C THR A 202 -2.33 -20.66 5.95
N TYR A 203 -1.32 -19.80 5.81
CA TYR A 203 -0.01 -20.19 5.25
C TYR A 203 0.77 -21.15 6.14
N VAL A 204 0.55 -21.11 7.45
CA VAL A 204 1.17 -22.07 8.40
C VAL A 204 0.51 -23.44 8.30
N VAL A 205 -0.83 -23.49 8.23
CA VAL A 205 -1.60 -24.74 8.12
C VAL A 205 -1.31 -25.47 6.80
N ASP A 206 -1.27 -24.76 5.68
CA ASP A 206 -0.95 -25.35 4.36
C ASP A 206 0.43 -26.01 4.34
N ASN A 207 1.36 -25.51 5.15
CA ASN A 207 2.69 -26.08 5.28
C ASN A 207 2.71 -27.43 6.04
N PHE A 208 1.74 -27.68 6.94
CA PHE A 208 1.64 -28.97 7.62
C PHE A 208 1.01 -30.05 6.73
N SER A 209 0.05 -29.66 5.87
CA SER A 209 -0.63 -30.58 4.95
C SER A 209 0.31 -31.10 3.85
N ASN A 210 1.24 -30.30 3.37
CA ASN A 210 2.19 -30.69 2.31
C ASN A 210 3.37 -31.54 2.81
N ASN A 211 3.61 -31.62 4.13
CA ASN A 211 4.66 -32.45 4.71
C ASN A 211 4.17 -33.84 5.18
N THR A 212 2.88 -34.14 5.01
CA THR A 212 2.27 -35.41 5.51
C THR A 212 2.02 -36.42 4.39
N ILE A 213 2.46 -36.11 3.15
CA ILE A 213 2.37 -37.05 2.01
C ILE A 213 3.81 -37.30 1.51
N GLN A 214 4.52 -38.16 2.25
CA GLN A 214 5.64 -38.96 1.77
C GLN A 214 5.56 -40.35 2.39
#